data_c000c2749fa87178a485a3bb77ae8699
#
_entry.id   c000c2749fa87178a485a3bb77ae8699
#
_cell.length_a   1.000
_cell.length_b   1.000
_cell.length_c   1.000
_cell.angle_alpha   90.00
_cell.angle_beta   90.00
_cell.angle_gamma   90.00
#
_symmetry.space_group_name_H-M   'P 1'
#
loop_
_entity.id
_entity.type
_entity.pdbx_description
1 polymer ?
#
loop_
_entity_poly.entity_id
_entity_poly.type
_entity_poly.pdbx_seq_one_letter_code
_entity_poly.pdbx_strand_id
1 'polypeptide(L)'
;MILTFAGEKDSKLGRPCIVMKFSILGSGNGARACSAQIAAAGYPVVMWEPLEGVADFPRLRETKQIRTEGDIAVSGNLADVTMDIAEAVRGAAVIMVVVPSFAHAPIFAKLIPHLEDGQHIVVIPGNFAAYRLKKMMSEAGCRKRITVSTTETMPYACRIKTFDTVTIHKRKFAIHLASSPVSSGAEVREIMNDAFRGYVEFLPAGHILVQDLSNANYVMHPYPVLLNYGEIEQHPTTFRHYMDGVTPLISEQMELLDRERIAIGAKLGFRLKSTLELMKLYYGDNDARTLHEYVHSPETPYADLVGQNVRSRYITEDVPGVIMPVARLARKAGIASPRSDTIVDFASQLHGADYWTQGTTLESIGIEDMSIEAILSMMA
;
A
#
# COMPACT_ATOMS: atom_id res chain seq x y z
N MET A 1 10.27 19.84 -20.87
CA MET A 1 11.59 19.87 -20.19
C MET A 1 11.98 18.43 -19.99
N ILE A 2 12.92 17.90 -20.78
CA ILE A 2 13.30 16.49 -20.75
C ILE A 2 14.16 16.29 -19.47
N LEU A 3 13.64 15.54 -18.51
CA LEU A 3 14.38 15.11 -17.32
C LEU A 3 15.31 13.97 -17.72
N THR A 4 16.61 14.22 -17.69
CA THR A 4 17.64 13.20 -17.87
C THR A 4 17.87 12.52 -16.52
N PHE A 5 17.54 11.24 -16.43
CA PHE A 5 17.62 10.43 -15.22
C PHE A 5 19.01 9.75 -15.09
N ALA A 6 19.47 9.69 -13.86
CA ALA A 6 20.67 9.06 -13.29
C ALA A 6 21.68 8.43 -14.27
N GLY A 7 22.87 9.05 -14.39
CA GLY A 7 24.08 8.31 -14.75
C GLY A 7 24.95 8.80 -15.88
N GLU A 8 24.61 9.84 -16.64
CA GLU A 8 25.55 10.46 -17.58
C GLU A 8 25.67 11.97 -17.35
N LYS A 9 26.91 12.41 -17.21
CA LYS A 9 27.25 13.84 -17.18
C LYS A 9 26.88 14.46 -18.52
N ASP A 10 25.79 15.18 -18.58
CA ASP A 10 25.55 16.06 -19.73
C ASP A 10 26.50 17.26 -19.64
N SER A 11 27.64 17.13 -20.34
CA SER A 11 28.77 18.06 -20.30
C SER A 11 28.50 19.41 -21.01
N LYS A 12 27.28 19.70 -21.42
CA LYS A 12 26.97 20.86 -22.25
C LYS A 12 26.32 22.06 -21.55
N LEU A 13 25.85 21.95 -20.30
CA LEU A 13 25.11 23.06 -19.67
C LEU A 13 25.56 23.46 -18.24
N GLY A 14 26.59 22.91 -17.65
CA GLY A 14 27.18 23.40 -16.40
C GLY A 14 26.21 23.53 -15.19
N ARG A 15 25.02 22.91 -15.24
CA ARG A 15 24.08 22.86 -14.13
C ARG A 15 24.36 21.63 -13.27
N PRO A 16 24.39 21.73 -11.93
CA PRO A 16 24.51 20.57 -11.08
C PRO A 16 23.26 19.69 -11.38
N CYS A 17 23.51 18.43 -11.76
CA CYS A 17 22.46 17.43 -11.85
C CYS A 17 21.90 17.27 -10.43
N ILE A 18 20.74 17.80 -10.14
CA ILE A 18 20.07 17.62 -8.84
C ILE A 18 19.65 16.16 -8.81
N VAL A 19 20.42 15.34 -8.10
CA VAL A 19 20.09 13.93 -7.90
C VAL A 19 18.87 13.86 -6.99
N MET A 20 17.76 13.32 -7.51
CA MET A 20 16.48 13.23 -6.82
C MET A 20 16.63 12.34 -5.57
N LYS A 21 16.44 12.90 -4.38
CA LYS A 21 16.50 12.19 -3.10
C LYS A 21 15.14 11.55 -2.79
N PHE A 22 15.19 10.29 -2.36
CA PHE A 22 14.06 9.57 -1.79
C PHE A 22 14.16 9.53 -0.26
N SER A 23 13.03 9.71 0.42
CA SER A 23 12.87 9.44 1.84
C SER A 23 11.86 8.30 2.02
N ILE A 24 12.23 7.25 2.78
CA ILE A 24 11.37 6.10 3.05
C ILE A 24 10.98 6.13 4.52
N LEU A 25 9.70 6.38 4.80
CA LEU A 25 9.14 6.41 6.15
C LEU A 25 8.65 5.01 6.52
N GLY A 26 9.33 4.40 7.47
CA GLY A 26 9.19 3.02 7.92
C GLY A 26 10.44 2.18 7.67
N SER A 27 10.63 1.11 8.45
CA SER A 27 11.73 0.15 8.31
C SER A 27 11.24 -1.32 8.31
N GLY A 28 9.96 -1.54 8.02
CA GLY A 28 9.37 -2.87 7.87
C GLY A 28 9.79 -3.58 6.58
N ASN A 29 9.21 -4.77 6.34
CA ASN A 29 9.53 -5.62 5.17
C ASN A 29 9.51 -4.84 3.86
N GLY A 30 8.39 -4.17 3.55
CA GLY A 30 8.22 -3.44 2.30
C GLY A 30 9.10 -2.20 2.20
N ALA A 31 9.25 -1.45 3.30
CA ALA A 31 10.10 -0.26 3.33
C ALA A 31 11.56 -0.61 3.01
N ARG A 32 12.10 -1.65 3.64
CA ARG A 32 13.46 -2.13 3.37
C ARG A 32 13.63 -2.64 1.93
N ALA A 33 12.65 -3.39 1.41
CA ALA A 33 12.68 -3.87 0.03
C ALA A 33 12.67 -2.71 -0.99
N CYS A 34 11.79 -1.73 -0.82
CA CYS A 34 11.76 -0.53 -1.66
C CYS A 34 13.07 0.27 -1.57
N SER A 35 13.59 0.44 -0.35
CA SER A 35 14.86 1.17 -0.15
C SER A 35 16.03 0.51 -0.86
N ALA A 36 16.15 -0.83 -0.78
CA ALA A 36 17.22 -1.57 -1.46
C ALA A 36 17.12 -1.38 -2.99
N GLN A 37 15.93 -1.47 -3.54
CA GLN A 37 15.72 -1.36 -4.98
C GLN A 37 16.00 0.05 -5.49
N ILE A 38 15.48 1.08 -4.81
CA ILE A 38 15.68 2.49 -5.20
C ILE A 38 17.16 2.88 -5.07
N ALA A 39 17.83 2.44 -3.98
CA ALA A 39 19.26 2.67 -3.82
C ALA A 39 20.10 1.96 -4.89
N ALA A 40 19.74 0.72 -5.26
CA ALA A 40 20.38 -0.01 -6.35
C ALA A 40 20.15 0.63 -7.73
N ALA A 41 19.04 1.36 -7.92
CA ALA A 41 18.77 2.16 -9.11
C ALA A 41 19.60 3.46 -9.17
N GLY A 42 20.38 3.77 -8.11
CA GLY A 42 21.31 4.90 -8.06
C GLY A 42 20.75 6.16 -7.38
N TYR A 43 19.56 6.10 -6.79
CA TYR A 43 18.99 7.23 -6.05
C TYR A 43 19.50 7.29 -4.61
N PRO A 44 19.80 8.48 -4.07
CA PRO A 44 20.04 8.67 -2.64
C PRO A 44 18.76 8.36 -1.84
N VAL A 45 18.82 7.39 -0.95
CA VAL A 45 17.71 6.97 -0.11
C VAL A 45 18.03 7.25 1.35
N VAL A 46 17.13 7.95 2.05
CA VAL A 46 17.17 8.08 3.51
C VAL A 46 16.00 7.28 4.09
N MET A 47 16.31 6.35 4.99
CA MET A 47 15.30 5.57 5.70
C MET A 47 15.05 6.15 7.09
N TRP A 48 13.79 6.23 7.48
CA TRP A 48 13.36 6.71 8.79
C TRP A 48 12.55 5.67 9.55
N GLU A 49 12.83 5.52 10.83
CA GLU A 49 12.07 4.65 11.75
C GLU A 49 11.65 5.44 13.00
N PRO A 50 10.35 5.47 13.34
CA PRO A 50 9.86 6.23 14.50
C PRO A 50 9.98 5.51 15.84
N LEU A 51 10.16 4.18 15.82
CA LEU A 51 10.07 3.35 17.01
C LEU A 51 11.46 3.10 17.62
N GLU A 52 11.60 3.43 18.88
CA GLU A 52 12.74 2.99 19.68
C GLU A 52 12.67 1.48 19.92
N GLY A 53 13.82 0.82 19.91
CA GLY A 53 13.91 -0.61 20.21
C GLY A 53 13.54 -1.56 19.05
N VAL A 54 13.38 -1.06 17.82
CA VAL A 54 13.34 -1.96 16.66
C VAL A 54 14.65 -2.71 16.58
N ALA A 55 14.60 -4.01 16.77
CA ALA A 55 15.76 -4.89 16.71
C ALA A 55 16.50 -4.65 15.36
N ASP A 56 17.81 -4.72 15.37
CA ASP A 56 18.64 -4.55 14.18
C ASP A 56 18.67 -3.15 13.52
N PHE A 57 17.80 -2.20 13.92
CA PHE A 57 17.82 -0.86 13.34
C PHE A 57 19.11 -0.09 13.63
N PRO A 58 19.71 -0.14 14.86
CA PRO A 58 21.01 0.46 15.12
C PRO A 58 22.11 -0.06 14.19
N ARG A 59 22.11 -1.38 13.92
CA ARG A 59 23.08 -2.01 13.03
C ARG A 59 22.88 -1.58 11.56
N LEU A 60 21.64 -1.49 11.11
CA LEU A 60 21.32 -0.96 9.79
C LEU A 60 21.77 0.52 9.65
N ARG A 61 21.60 1.31 10.71
CA ARG A 61 22.04 2.71 10.76
C ARG A 61 23.57 2.85 10.66
N GLU A 62 24.31 1.93 11.28
CA GLU A 62 25.78 1.91 11.23
C GLU A 62 26.31 1.52 9.85
N THR A 63 25.78 0.43 9.28
CA THR A 63 26.27 -0.12 8.00
C THR A 63 25.74 0.60 6.79
N LYS A 64 24.49 1.12 6.85
CA LYS A 64 23.73 1.72 5.74
C LYS A 64 23.63 0.82 4.50
N GLN A 65 23.95 -0.47 4.65
CA GLN A 65 23.85 -1.46 3.58
C GLN A 65 22.53 -2.19 3.64
N ILE A 66 21.91 -2.37 2.49
CA ILE A 66 20.63 -3.07 2.37
C ILE A 66 20.62 -3.88 1.08
N ARG A 67 20.01 -5.08 1.14
CA ARG A 67 19.93 -5.96 -0.01
C ARG A 67 18.62 -6.75 -0.02
N THR A 68 18.26 -7.23 -1.19
CA THR A 68 17.21 -8.19 -1.36
C THR A 68 17.74 -9.48 -1.96
N GLU A 69 17.01 -10.56 -1.74
CA GLU A 69 17.22 -11.88 -2.36
C GLU A 69 15.87 -12.44 -2.81
N GLY A 70 15.87 -13.54 -3.55
CA GLY A 70 14.68 -14.18 -4.09
C GLY A 70 14.34 -13.66 -5.48
N ASP A 71 13.09 -13.31 -5.74
CA ASP A 71 12.60 -12.89 -7.06
C ASP A 71 13.27 -11.59 -7.57
N ILE A 72 13.72 -10.73 -6.66
CA ILE A 72 14.57 -9.57 -6.96
C ILE A 72 15.79 -9.65 -6.05
N ALA A 73 16.98 -9.72 -6.62
CA ALA A 73 18.25 -9.72 -5.92
C ALA A 73 19.06 -8.46 -6.28
N VAL A 74 19.04 -7.48 -5.39
CA VAL A 74 19.79 -6.22 -5.55
C VAL A 74 20.49 -5.85 -4.24
N SER A 75 21.50 -5.00 -4.32
CA SER A 75 22.18 -4.40 -3.17
C SER A 75 22.30 -2.90 -3.37
N GLY A 76 22.11 -2.14 -2.31
CA GLY A 76 22.24 -0.70 -2.32
C GLY A 76 22.84 -0.18 -1.01
N ASN A 77 23.46 1.00 -1.09
CA ASN A 77 23.88 1.76 0.08
C ASN A 77 22.88 2.90 0.30
N LEU A 78 22.32 2.96 1.51
CA LEU A 78 21.46 4.07 1.90
C LEU A 78 22.31 5.33 2.13
N ALA A 79 21.81 6.47 1.71
CA ALA A 79 22.44 7.74 1.97
C ALA A 79 22.45 8.03 3.48
N ASP A 80 21.34 7.69 4.15
CA ASP A 80 21.26 7.74 5.62
C ASP A 80 20.16 6.84 6.19
N VAL A 81 20.25 6.57 7.50
CA VAL A 81 19.25 5.85 8.30
C VAL A 81 19.10 6.61 9.61
N THR A 82 17.92 7.21 9.84
CA THR A 82 17.73 8.15 10.95
C THR A 82 16.42 7.90 11.70
N MET A 83 16.32 8.39 12.93
CA MET A 83 15.08 8.51 13.69
C MET A 83 14.55 9.96 13.71
N ASP A 84 15.26 10.90 13.13
CA ASP A 84 14.82 12.27 12.97
C ASP A 84 14.09 12.45 11.65
N ILE A 85 12.77 12.72 11.71
CA ILE A 85 11.95 12.91 10.52
C ILE A 85 12.34 14.15 9.73
N ALA A 86 12.79 15.22 10.41
CA ALA A 86 13.21 16.45 9.73
C ALA A 86 14.46 16.21 8.87
N GLU A 87 15.42 15.42 9.36
CA GLU A 87 16.59 15.02 8.58
C GLU A 87 16.20 14.11 7.40
N ALA A 88 15.28 13.18 7.66
CA ALA A 88 14.85 12.22 6.64
C ALA A 88 14.23 12.94 5.42
N VAL A 89 13.32 13.89 5.65
CA VAL A 89 12.49 14.48 4.58
C VAL A 89 13.04 15.75 3.98
N ARG A 90 14.03 16.40 4.63
CA ARG A 90 14.65 17.65 4.13
C ARG A 90 15.23 17.44 2.73
N GLY A 91 14.74 18.24 1.75
CA GLY A 91 15.19 18.20 0.37
C GLY A 91 14.88 16.88 -0.36
N ALA A 92 14.03 16.01 0.19
CA ALA A 92 13.55 14.84 -0.52
C ALA A 92 12.55 15.26 -1.60
N ALA A 93 12.76 14.82 -2.84
CA ALA A 93 11.79 15.02 -3.90
C ALA A 93 10.61 14.05 -3.76
N VAL A 94 10.88 12.82 -3.33
CA VAL A 94 9.87 11.80 -3.10
C VAL A 94 9.95 11.29 -1.66
N ILE A 95 8.80 11.32 -0.97
CA ILE A 95 8.64 10.76 0.38
C ILE A 95 7.69 9.58 0.27
N MET A 96 8.23 8.37 0.41
CA MET A 96 7.42 7.15 0.41
C MET A 96 7.02 6.78 1.83
N VAL A 97 5.73 6.58 2.07
CA VAL A 97 5.17 6.13 3.35
C VAL A 97 4.81 4.66 3.20
N VAL A 98 5.61 3.78 3.83
CA VAL A 98 5.52 2.32 3.64
C VAL A 98 5.31 1.66 5.00
N VAL A 99 4.11 1.87 5.55
CA VAL A 99 3.71 1.43 6.89
C VAL A 99 2.28 0.91 6.90
N PRO A 100 1.86 0.17 7.94
CA PRO A 100 0.46 -0.22 8.11
C PRO A 100 -0.48 0.99 8.21
N SER A 101 -1.73 0.83 7.78
CA SER A 101 -2.72 1.92 7.73
C SER A 101 -2.98 2.60 9.09
N PHE A 102 -2.93 1.87 10.19
CA PHE A 102 -3.06 2.44 11.53
C PHE A 102 -1.92 3.39 11.94
N ALA A 103 -0.76 3.30 11.27
CA ALA A 103 0.39 4.16 11.52
C ALA A 103 0.36 5.47 10.69
N HIS A 104 -0.55 5.60 9.71
CA HIS A 104 -0.60 6.80 8.87
C HIS A 104 -0.78 8.08 9.67
N ALA A 105 -1.76 8.15 10.59
CA ALA A 105 -2.03 9.36 11.34
C ALA A 105 -0.84 9.82 12.22
N PRO A 106 -0.23 8.99 13.06
CA PRO A 106 0.92 9.41 13.86
C PRO A 106 2.14 9.79 13.02
N ILE A 107 2.35 9.15 11.85
CA ILE A 107 3.44 9.52 10.95
C ILE A 107 3.15 10.85 10.25
N PHE A 108 1.94 11.07 9.76
CA PHE A 108 1.55 12.33 9.14
C PHE A 108 1.65 13.51 10.12
N ALA A 109 1.28 13.31 11.38
CA ALA A 109 1.44 14.35 12.40
C ALA A 109 2.90 14.79 12.58
N LYS A 110 3.84 13.83 12.51
CA LYS A 110 5.28 14.10 12.54
C LYS A 110 5.80 14.69 11.24
N LEU A 111 5.27 14.28 10.09
CA LEU A 111 5.73 14.68 8.75
C LEU A 111 5.31 16.12 8.39
N ILE A 112 4.06 16.50 8.65
CA ILE A 112 3.45 17.74 8.18
C ILE A 112 4.26 19.00 8.52
N PRO A 113 4.84 19.15 9.74
CA PRO A 113 5.65 20.32 10.07
C PRO A 113 6.92 20.51 9.21
N HIS A 114 7.37 19.44 8.56
CA HIS A 114 8.62 19.40 7.79
C HIS A 114 8.43 19.32 6.28
N LEU A 115 7.18 19.40 5.81
CA LEU A 115 6.88 19.36 4.38
C LEU A 115 7.43 20.61 3.66
N GLU A 116 7.91 20.41 2.45
CA GLU A 116 8.40 21.46 1.56
C GLU A 116 7.53 21.52 0.28
N ASP A 117 7.49 22.69 -0.37
CA ASP A 117 6.77 22.83 -1.63
C ASP A 117 7.39 21.97 -2.73
N GLY A 118 6.55 21.31 -3.52
CA GLY A 118 6.96 20.49 -4.65
C GLY A 118 7.29 19.03 -4.29
N GLN A 119 7.19 18.62 -3.03
CA GLN A 119 7.42 17.23 -2.65
C GLN A 119 6.29 16.32 -3.13
N HIS A 120 6.66 15.12 -3.56
CA HIS A 120 5.74 14.02 -3.88
C HIS A 120 5.67 13.03 -2.72
N ILE A 121 4.49 12.85 -2.15
CA ILE A 121 4.25 11.87 -1.08
C ILE A 121 3.58 10.65 -1.73
N VAL A 122 4.22 9.48 -1.63
CA VAL A 122 3.72 8.21 -2.19
C VAL A 122 3.41 7.24 -1.04
N VAL A 123 2.13 6.95 -0.80
CA VAL A 123 1.70 6.03 0.25
C VAL A 123 1.42 4.64 -0.33
N ILE A 124 2.05 3.62 0.23
CA ILE A 124 2.01 2.25 -0.28
C ILE A 124 1.69 1.24 0.85
N PRO A 125 0.52 0.57 0.81
CA PRO A 125 -0.70 0.91 0.06
C PRO A 125 -1.43 2.12 0.62
N GLY A 126 -2.34 2.71 -0.17
CA GLY A 126 -3.02 3.97 0.16
C GLY A 126 -3.99 3.88 1.34
N ASN A 127 -4.98 3.03 1.25
CA ASN A 127 -5.99 2.82 2.30
C ASN A 127 -6.56 4.13 2.88
N PHE A 128 -7.08 4.99 2.01
CA PHE A 128 -7.62 6.33 2.34
C PHE A 128 -6.60 7.32 2.94
N ALA A 129 -5.31 7.03 2.86
CA ALA A 129 -4.25 7.88 3.40
C ALA A 129 -4.22 9.28 2.80
N ALA A 130 -4.54 9.43 1.51
CA ALA A 130 -4.54 10.74 0.85
C ALA A 130 -5.58 11.69 1.46
N TYR A 131 -6.78 11.19 1.73
CA TYR A 131 -7.83 11.95 2.42
C TYR A 131 -7.40 12.35 3.82
N ARG A 132 -6.86 11.39 4.58
CA ARG A 132 -6.33 11.63 5.93
C ARG A 132 -5.25 12.69 5.94
N LEU A 133 -4.28 12.59 5.03
CA LEU A 133 -3.18 13.56 4.95
C LEU A 133 -3.69 14.97 4.63
N LYS A 134 -4.59 15.11 3.64
CA LYS A 134 -5.17 16.43 3.31
C LYS A 134 -5.96 17.02 4.47
N LYS A 135 -6.77 16.22 5.19
CA LYS A 135 -7.44 16.66 6.41
C LYS A 135 -6.45 17.19 7.44
N MET A 136 -5.45 16.38 7.79
CA MET A 136 -4.46 16.72 8.81
C MET A 136 -3.62 17.96 8.42
N MET A 137 -3.28 18.10 7.14
CA MET A 137 -2.61 19.32 6.64
C MET A 137 -3.49 20.57 6.82
N SER A 138 -4.78 20.45 6.50
CA SER A 138 -5.74 21.56 6.69
C SER A 138 -5.88 21.95 8.16
N GLU A 139 -6.01 20.96 9.05
CA GLU A 139 -6.10 21.17 10.51
C GLU A 139 -4.82 21.80 11.09
N ALA A 140 -3.65 21.41 10.57
CA ALA A 140 -2.36 21.98 10.95
C ALA A 140 -2.06 23.33 10.30
N GLY A 141 -2.95 23.89 9.46
CA GLY A 141 -2.71 25.11 8.70
C GLY A 141 -1.57 25.00 7.68
N CYS A 142 -1.20 23.80 7.29
CA CYS A 142 -0.13 23.57 6.31
C CYS A 142 -0.62 23.89 4.89
N ARG A 143 0.01 24.88 4.25
CA ARG A 143 -0.32 25.34 2.89
C ARG A 143 0.70 24.92 1.85
N LYS A 144 1.56 23.96 2.16
CA LYS A 144 2.56 23.46 1.22
C LYS A 144 1.90 22.79 0.02
N ARG A 145 2.42 23.07 -1.17
CA ARG A 145 1.97 22.48 -2.42
C ARG A 145 2.70 21.17 -2.61
N ILE A 146 2.03 20.09 -2.31
CA ILE A 146 2.54 18.72 -2.46
C ILE A 146 1.65 17.93 -3.41
N THR A 147 2.21 16.89 -4.00
CA THR A 147 1.44 15.84 -4.67
C THR A 147 1.32 14.65 -3.74
N VAL A 148 0.11 14.14 -3.54
CA VAL A 148 -0.11 12.88 -2.82
C VAL A 148 -0.47 11.80 -3.83
N SER A 149 0.26 10.69 -3.79
CA SER A 149 0.00 9.53 -4.64
C SER A 149 -0.20 8.28 -3.79
N THR A 150 -1.03 7.37 -4.28
CA THR A 150 -1.29 6.09 -3.61
C THR A 150 -1.26 4.94 -4.58
N THR A 151 -0.95 3.74 -4.08
CA THR A 151 -1.12 2.48 -4.79
C THR A 151 -2.17 1.62 -4.09
N GLU A 152 -2.82 0.73 -4.83
CA GLU A 152 -3.81 -0.20 -4.26
C GLU A 152 -3.16 -1.32 -3.45
N THR A 153 -1.87 -1.57 -3.65
CA THR A 153 -1.15 -2.68 -3.03
C THR A 153 0.34 -2.42 -2.90
N MET A 154 1.02 -3.28 -2.14
CA MET A 154 2.50 -3.33 -2.08
C MET A 154 3.08 -3.92 -3.38
N PRO A 155 4.26 -3.46 -3.84
CA PRO A 155 4.94 -4.02 -5.02
C PRO A 155 5.39 -5.48 -4.84
N TYR A 156 5.57 -5.93 -3.60
CA TYR A 156 6.17 -7.23 -3.29
C TYR A 156 5.43 -8.00 -2.20
N ALA A 157 5.49 -9.34 -2.29
CA ALA A 157 5.39 -10.23 -1.13
C ALA A 157 6.81 -10.44 -0.60
N CYS A 158 7.13 -9.90 0.58
CA CYS A 158 8.50 -9.92 1.11
C CYS A 158 8.56 -10.07 2.64
N ARG A 159 9.70 -10.54 3.15
CA ARG A 159 9.98 -10.69 4.58
C ARG A 159 11.43 -10.35 4.90
N ILE A 160 11.65 -9.65 6.01
CA ILE A 160 12.99 -9.44 6.57
C ILE A 160 13.58 -10.79 6.96
N LYS A 161 14.79 -11.08 6.49
CA LYS A 161 15.57 -12.27 6.81
C LYS A 161 16.67 -11.97 7.85
N THR A 162 17.40 -10.88 7.62
CA THR A 162 18.41 -10.36 8.54
C THR A 162 18.27 -8.85 8.64
N PHE A 163 19.13 -8.21 9.47
CA PHE A 163 19.09 -6.75 9.66
C PHE A 163 19.25 -5.95 8.34
N ASP A 164 19.97 -6.50 7.36
CA ASP A 164 20.28 -5.86 6.08
C ASP A 164 19.63 -6.57 4.87
N THR A 165 18.99 -7.71 5.06
CA THR A 165 18.50 -8.56 3.96
C THR A 165 17.01 -8.78 4.04
N VAL A 166 16.32 -8.58 2.91
CA VAL A 166 14.90 -8.88 2.72
C VAL A 166 14.75 -9.94 1.65
N THR A 167 14.04 -11.01 1.94
CA THR A 167 13.63 -11.98 0.93
C THR A 167 12.38 -11.48 0.22
N ILE A 168 12.45 -11.30 -1.09
CA ILE A 168 11.29 -11.04 -1.95
C ILE A 168 10.81 -12.37 -2.50
N HIS A 169 9.71 -12.88 -1.95
CA HIS A 169 9.12 -14.14 -2.39
C HIS A 169 8.53 -14.02 -3.80
N LYS A 170 7.85 -12.91 -4.07
CA LYS A 170 7.30 -12.61 -5.38
C LYS A 170 7.11 -11.10 -5.56
N ARG A 171 7.53 -10.57 -6.71
CA ARG A 171 7.18 -9.23 -7.16
C ARG A 171 5.83 -9.24 -7.86
N LYS A 172 5.17 -8.10 -7.88
CA LYS A 172 4.10 -7.83 -8.83
C LYS A 172 4.68 -7.26 -10.11
N PHE A 173 4.18 -7.71 -11.25
CA PHE A 173 4.65 -7.20 -12.55
C PHE A 173 4.24 -5.75 -12.76
N ALA A 174 2.99 -5.44 -12.41
CA ALA A 174 2.47 -4.09 -12.47
C ALA A 174 1.50 -3.82 -11.32
N ILE A 175 1.45 -2.56 -10.87
CA ILE A 175 0.46 -2.03 -9.92
C ILE A 175 0.02 -0.65 -10.39
N HIS A 176 -1.14 -0.18 -9.94
CA HIS A 176 -1.60 1.14 -10.33
C HIS A 176 -1.12 2.22 -9.34
N LEU A 177 -0.97 3.44 -9.85
CA LEU A 177 -0.66 4.63 -9.07
C LEU A 177 -1.63 5.76 -9.46
N ALA A 178 -2.31 6.33 -8.48
CA ALA A 178 -3.12 7.54 -8.64
C ALA A 178 -2.51 8.69 -7.85
N SER A 179 -2.72 9.91 -8.31
CA SER A 179 -2.19 11.13 -7.68
C SER A 179 -3.26 12.19 -7.51
N SER A 180 -3.10 13.03 -6.51
CA SER A 180 -3.85 14.27 -6.33
C SER A 180 -2.87 15.44 -6.11
N PRO A 181 -2.87 16.46 -6.95
CA PRO A 181 -3.76 16.63 -8.11
C PRO A 181 -3.47 15.60 -9.22
N VAL A 182 -4.51 15.22 -9.97
CA VAL A 182 -4.41 14.23 -11.08
C VAL A 182 -3.38 14.67 -12.13
N SER A 183 -3.24 15.96 -12.36
CA SER A 183 -2.28 16.54 -13.31
C SER A 183 -0.82 16.18 -13.05
N SER A 184 -0.46 15.88 -11.78
CA SER A 184 0.90 15.45 -11.41
C SER A 184 1.13 13.94 -11.56
N GLY A 185 0.09 13.18 -11.89
CA GLY A 185 0.16 11.71 -11.92
C GLY A 185 1.15 11.13 -12.94
N ALA A 186 1.31 11.79 -14.08
CA ALA A 186 2.26 11.36 -15.10
C ALA A 186 3.72 11.49 -14.61
N GLU A 187 4.04 12.63 -13.99
CA GLU A 187 5.38 12.90 -13.46
C GLU A 187 5.76 11.92 -12.35
N VAL A 188 4.89 11.74 -11.35
CA VAL A 188 5.16 10.80 -10.24
C VAL A 188 5.31 9.38 -10.76
N ARG A 189 4.48 8.97 -11.72
CA ARG A 189 4.56 7.63 -12.31
C ARG A 189 5.88 7.41 -13.07
N GLU A 190 6.35 8.41 -13.83
CA GLU A 190 7.65 8.33 -14.51
C GLU A 190 8.79 8.18 -13.50
N ILE A 191 8.78 8.95 -12.43
CA ILE A 191 9.77 8.85 -11.35
C ILE A 191 9.76 7.45 -10.72
N MET A 192 8.57 6.93 -10.40
CA MET A 192 8.43 5.61 -9.78
C MET A 192 8.83 4.49 -10.74
N ASN A 193 8.46 4.60 -12.03
CA ASN A 193 8.88 3.62 -13.05
C ASN A 193 10.39 3.62 -13.30
N ASP A 194 11.05 4.77 -13.19
CA ASP A 194 12.51 4.81 -13.26
C ASP A 194 13.18 4.21 -12.02
N ALA A 195 12.68 4.54 -10.83
CA ALA A 195 13.22 4.01 -9.57
C ALA A 195 13.00 2.49 -9.41
N PHE A 196 11.96 1.93 -10.03
CA PHE A 196 11.61 0.50 -9.98
C PHE A 196 11.82 -0.23 -11.32
N ARG A 197 12.58 0.37 -12.23
CA ARG A 197 12.71 -0.14 -13.61
C ARG A 197 13.21 -1.57 -13.67
N GLY A 198 12.60 -2.35 -14.58
CA GLY A 198 12.92 -3.75 -14.81
C GLY A 198 12.31 -4.71 -13.80
N TYR A 199 11.58 -4.21 -12.80
CA TYR A 199 10.99 -5.05 -11.77
C TYR A 199 9.49 -4.88 -11.61
N VAL A 200 9.01 -3.66 -11.38
CA VAL A 200 7.59 -3.36 -11.17
C VAL A 200 7.20 -2.16 -12.02
N GLU A 201 6.10 -2.26 -12.75
CA GLU A 201 5.54 -1.17 -13.54
C GLU A 201 4.42 -0.48 -12.75
N PHE A 202 4.47 0.86 -12.70
CA PHE A 202 3.40 1.69 -12.14
C PHE A 202 2.50 2.16 -13.28
N LEU A 203 1.27 1.65 -13.32
CA LEU A 203 0.26 1.99 -14.31
C LEU A 203 -0.60 3.17 -13.84
N PRO A 204 -1.18 3.96 -14.77
CA PRO A 204 -2.04 5.07 -14.38
C PRO A 204 -3.36 4.56 -13.78
N ALA A 205 -3.80 5.18 -12.69
CA ALA A 205 -5.18 5.16 -12.23
C ALA A 205 -5.73 6.59 -12.21
N GLY A 206 -6.95 6.76 -12.66
CA GLY A 206 -7.51 8.09 -12.90
C GLY A 206 -7.86 8.88 -11.63
N HIS A 207 -8.02 8.22 -10.49
CA HIS A 207 -8.46 8.86 -9.26
C HIS A 207 -7.98 8.10 -8.01
N ILE A 208 -7.65 8.81 -6.94
CA ILE A 208 -7.19 8.23 -5.65
C ILE A 208 -8.19 7.20 -5.12
N LEU A 209 -9.48 7.50 -5.15
CA LEU A 209 -10.52 6.60 -4.63
C LEU A 209 -10.59 5.26 -5.39
N VAL A 210 -10.18 5.24 -6.67
CA VAL A 210 -10.05 3.97 -7.42
C VAL A 210 -9.03 3.05 -6.75
N GLN A 211 -7.94 3.59 -6.20
CA GLN A 211 -6.94 2.82 -5.46
C GLN A 211 -7.50 2.27 -4.16
N ASP A 212 -8.20 3.11 -3.39
CA ASP A 212 -8.78 2.71 -2.12
C ASP A 212 -9.86 1.63 -2.31
N LEU A 213 -10.62 1.71 -3.42
CA LEU A 213 -11.61 0.70 -3.81
C LEU A 213 -11.01 -0.54 -4.49
N SER A 214 -9.75 -0.51 -4.93
CA SER A 214 -9.09 -1.61 -5.67
C SER A 214 -8.09 -2.41 -4.81
N ASN A 215 -8.05 -2.19 -3.50
CA ASN A 215 -7.20 -3.00 -2.63
C ASN A 215 -7.71 -4.45 -2.62
N ALA A 216 -6.90 -5.36 -3.20
CA ALA A 216 -7.26 -6.77 -3.32
C ALA A 216 -7.47 -7.47 -1.97
N ASN A 217 -6.86 -6.96 -0.88
CA ASN A 217 -7.04 -7.50 0.46
C ASN A 217 -8.50 -7.42 0.94
N TYR A 218 -9.28 -6.49 0.39
CA TYR A 218 -10.73 -6.41 0.61
C TYR A 218 -11.43 -7.74 0.39
N VAL A 219 -10.98 -8.49 -0.62
CA VAL A 219 -11.59 -9.77 -1.04
C VAL A 219 -10.77 -10.97 -0.55
N MET A 220 -9.43 -10.88 -0.64
CA MET A 220 -8.54 -12.02 -0.47
C MET A 220 -8.34 -12.46 0.98
N HIS A 221 -8.63 -11.62 1.95
CA HIS A 221 -8.27 -11.87 3.34
C HIS A 221 -9.43 -12.27 4.26
N PRO A 222 -10.58 -11.57 4.29
CA PRO A 222 -11.55 -11.72 5.38
C PRO A 222 -12.25 -13.08 5.38
N TYR A 223 -12.86 -13.49 4.26
CA TYR A 223 -13.59 -14.76 4.21
C TYR A 223 -12.72 -15.98 4.47
N PRO A 224 -11.50 -16.12 3.89
CA PRO A 224 -10.64 -17.25 4.23
C PRO A 224 -10.29 -17.34 5.72
N VAL A 225 -10.14 -16.21 6.42
CA VAL A 225 -9.89 -16.22 7.87
C VAL A 225 -11.17 -16.51 8.66
N LEU A 226 -12.24 -15.76 8.40
CA LEU A 226 -13.46 -15.83 9.19
C LEU A 226 -14.19 -17.16 9.08
N LEU A 227 -14.15 -17.79 7.88
CA LEU A 227 -14.82 -19.07 7.63
C LEU A 227 -13.97 -20.29 8.01
N ASN A 228 -12.67 -20.10 8.28
CA ASN A 228 -11.77 -21.14 8.77
C ASN A 228 -11.26 -20.85 10.20
N TYR A 229 -11.98 -20.04 10.96
CA TYR A 229 -11.52 -19.50 12.24
C TYR A 229 -11.07 -20.61 13.22
N GLY A 230 -11.88 -21.64 13.39
CA GLY A 230 -11.55 -22.76 14.28
C GLY A 230 -10.38 -23.61 13.79
N GLU A 231 -10.26 -23.82 12.48
CA GLU A 231 -9.14 -24.55 11.87
C GLU A 231 -7.82 -23.78 12.05
N ILE A 232 -7.86 -22.46 11.83
CA ILE A 232 -6.68 -21.59 12.04
C ILE A 232 -6.29 -21.59 13.54
N GLU A 233 -7.26 -21.57 14.46
CA GLU A 233 -6.98 -21.60 15.90
C GLU A 233 -6.30 -22.90 16.31
N GLN A 234 -6.72 -24.04 15.76
CA GLN A 234 -6.15 -25.35 16.06
C GLN A 234 -4.80 -25.59 15.37
N HIS A 235 -4.59 -25.04 14.18
CA HIS A 235 -3.42 -25.28 13.33
C HIS A 235 -2.69 -24.01 12.87
N PRO A 236 -2.34 -23.08 13.79
CA PRO A 236 -1.85 -21.73 13.42
C PRO A 236 -0.51 -21.74 12.67
N THR A 237 0.30 -22.77 12.83
CA THR A 237 1.63 -22.88 12.21
C THR A 237 1.64 -23.62 10.88
N THR A 238 0.60 -24.40 10.59
CA THR A 238 0.51 -25.27 9.41
C THR A 238 -0.58 -24.88 8.43
N PHE A 239 -1.59 -24.14 8.87
CA PHE A 239 -2.68 -23.67 8.02
C PHE A 239 -2.14 -22.78 6.90
N ARG A 240 -2.50 -23.09 5.65
CA ARG A 240 -2.12 -22.32 4.46
C ARG A 240 -3.31 -21.48 4.03
N HIS A 241 -3.22 -20.20 4.28
CA HIS A 241 -4.33 -19.24 4.07
C HIS A 241 -5.01 -19.40 2.70
N TYR A 242 -4.22 -19.52 1.66
CA TYR A 242 -4.76 -19.60 0.30
C TYR A 242 -5.08 -21.05 -0.12
N MET A 243 -4.18 -21.97 0.19
CA MET A 243 -4.34 -23.37 -0.27
C MET A 243 -5.41 -24.13 0.51
N ASP A 244 -5.48 -23.93 1.83
CA ASP A 244 -6.46 -24.62 2.69
C ASP A 244 -7.69 -23.73 2.92
N GLY A 245 -7.50 -22.41 2.97
CA GLY A 245 -8.54 -21.44 3.31
C GLY A 245 -9.43 -21.01 2.14
N VAL A 246 -8.97 -21.12 0.89
CA VAL A 246 -9.75 -20.73 -0.29
C VAL A 246 -10.30 -21.99 -0.98
N THR A 247 -11.37 -22.54 -0.41
CA THR A 247 -12.13 -23.64 -1.05
C THR A 247 -13.01 -23.12 -2.18
N PRO A 248 -13.57 -23.97 -3.07
CA PRO A 248 -14.48 -23.50 -4.13
C PRO A 248 -15.66 -22.67 -3.61
N LEU A 249 -16.30 -23.08 -2.50
CA LEU A 249 -17.43 -22.33 -1.90
C LEU A 249 -16.98 -21.02 -1.25
N ILE A 250 -15.81 -20.98 -0.62
CA ILE A 250 -15.28 -19.73 -0.05
C ILE A 250 -14.88 -18.77 -1.18
N SER A 251 -14.28 -19.27 -2.26
CA SER A 251 -13.99 -18.48 -3.46
C SER A 251 -15.26 -17.84 -4.05
N GLU A 252 -16.36 -18.58 -4.10
CA GLU A 252 -17.64 -18.03 -4.55
C GLU A 252 -18.09 -16.84 -3.65
N GLN A 253 -17.96 -16.95 -2.33
CA GLN A 253 -18.28 -15.84 -1.42
C GLN A 253 -17.34 -14.64 -1.60
N MET A 254 -16.05 -14.90 -1.83
CA MET A 254 -15.07 -13.85 -2.16
C MET A 254 -15.44 -13.12 -3.45
N GLU A 255 -15.84 -13.85 -4.49
CA GLU A 255 -16.25 -13.26 -5.77
C GLU A 255 -17.59 -12.51 -5.67
N LEU A 256 -18.50 -12.92 -4.79
CA LEU A 256 -19.72 -12.19 -4.48
C LEU A 256 -19.41 -10.86 -3.75
N LEU A 257 -18.44 -10.86 -2.84
CA LEU A 257 -17.93 -9.66 -2.17
C LEU A 257 -17.26 -8.72 -3.19
N ASP A 258 -16.50 -9.28 -4.13
CA ASP A 258 -15.85 -8.52 -5.20
C ASP A 258 -16.87 -7.84 -6.13
N ARG A 259 -17.95 -8.55 -6.48
CA ARG A 259 -19.08 -7.97 -7.25
C ARG A 259 -19.73 -6.80 -6.50
N GLU A 260 -19.89 -6.89 -5.17
CA GLU A 260 -20.39 -5.80 -4.33
C GLU A 260 -19.46 -4.58 -4.41
N ARG A 261 -18.13 -4.79 -4.23
CA ARG A 261 -17.12 -3.75 -4.36
C ARG A 261 -17.14 -3.07 -5.74
N ILE A 262 -17.22 -3.84 -6.81
CA ILE A 262 -17.32 -3.33 -8.20
C ILE A 262 -18.60 -2.52 -8.39
N ALA A 263 -19.73 -2.98 -7.85
CA ALA A 263 -21.00 -2.26 -7.93
C ALA A 263 -20.95 -0.91 -7.17
N ILE A 264 -20.25 -0.87 -6.01
CA ILE A 264 -19.99 0.38 -5.29
C ILE A 264 -19.18 1.34 -6.18
N GLY A 265 -18.07 0.86 -6.76
CA GLY A 265 -17.27 1.65 -7.68
C GLY A 265 -18.05 2.19 -8.87
N ALA A 266 -18.88 1.36 -9.50
CA ALA A 266 -19.71 1.77 -10.64
C ALA A 266 -20.73 2.87 -10.29
N LYS A 267 -21.32 2.81 -9.11
CA LYS A 267 -22.24 3.85 -8.61
C LYS A 267 -21.53 5.17 -8.30
N LEU A 268 -20.25 5.11 -7.94
CA LEU A 268 -19.38 6.29 -7.75
C LEU A 268 -18.75 6.79 -9.07
N GLY A 269 -19.13 6.19 -10.22
CA GLY A 269 -18.64 6.59 -11.55
C GLY A 269 -17.32 5.94 -11.98
N PHE A 270 -16.85 4.90 -11.28
CA PHE A 270 -15.59 4.21 -11.59
C PHE A 270 -15.80 2.83 -12.18
N ARG A 271 -14.96 2.48 -13.15
CA ARG A 271 -14.84 1.11 -13.65
C ARG A 271 -13.68 0.42 -12.94
N LEU A 272 -13.99 -0.42 -11.96
CA LEU A 272 -13.00 -1.20 -11.22
C LEU A 272 -12.72 -2.54 -11.95
N LYS A 273 -11.48 -3.01 -11.84
CA LYS A 273 -11.11 -4.38 -12.19
C LYS A 273 -11.63 -5.33 -11.10
N SER A 274 -11.99 -6.56 -11.50
CA SER A 274 -12.22 -7.64 -10.52
C SER A 274 -10.92 -8.01 -9.81
N THR A 275 -11.05 -8.64 -8.64
CA THR A 275 -9.87 -9.13 -7.90
C THR A 275 -9.11 -10.16 -8.72
N LEU A 276 -9.79 -11.02 -9.47
CA LEU A 276 -9.12 -11.96 -10.38
C LEU A 276 -8.31 -11.24 -11.47
N GLU A 277 -8.86 -10.19 -12.10
CA GLU A 277 -8.13 -9.36 -13.08
C GLU A 277 -6.93 -8.65 -12.44
N LEU A 278 -7.05 -8.19 -11.19
CA LEU A 278 -5.93 -7.61 -10.45
C LEU A 278 -4.85 -8.65 -10.13
N MET A 279 -5.25 -9.87 -9.71
CA MET A 279 -4.28 -10.95 -9.45
C MET A 279 -3.51 -11.33 -10.72
N LYS A 280 -4.20 -11.43 -11.86
CA LYS A 280 -3.57 -11.68 -13.17
C LYS A 280 -2.61 -10.57 -13.56
N LEU A 281 -2.96 -9.32 -13.32
CA LEU A 281 -2.06 -8.17 -13.52
C LEU A 281 -0.81 -8.26 -12.63
N TYR A 282 -0.98 -8.68 -11.38
CA TYR A 282 0.12 -8.71 -10.42
C TYR A 282 1.12 -9.84 -10.68
N TYR A 283 0.66 -11.03 -11.03
CA TYR A 283 1.51 -12.22 -11.04
C TYR A 283 1.51 -12.99 -12.36
N GLY A 284 0.77 -12.52 -13.35
CA GLY A 284 0.65 -13.13 -14.66
C GLY A 284 -0.75 -13.69 -14.93
N ASP A 285 -1.13 -13.62 -16.19
CA ASP A 285 -2.38 -14.20 -16.68
C ASP A 285 -2.22 -15.71 -16.87
N ASN A 286 -3.24 -16.44 -16.49
CA ASN A 286 -3.41 -17.87 -16.72
C ASN A 286 -4.87 -18.16 -17.06
N ASP A 287 -5.20 -19.43 -17.37
CA ASP A 287 -6.54 -19.83 -17.79
C ASP A 287 -7.57 -19.87 -16.64
N ALA A 288 -7.19 -19.51 -15.41
CA ALA A 288 -8.08 -19.51 -14.25
C ALA A 288 -9.30 -18.60 -14.48
N ARG A 289 -10.46 -19.11 -14.11
CA ARG A 289 -11.76 -18.43 -14.22
C ARG A 289 -12.32 -17.99 -12.88
N THR A 290 -11.78 -18.55 -11.79
CA THR A 290 -12.17 -18.29 -10.42
C THR A 290 -10.95 -17.91 -9.56
N LEU A 291 -11.17 -17.27 -8.41
CA LEU A 291 -10.10 -17.01 -7.46
C LEU A 291 -9.52 -18.33 -6.90
N HIS A 292 -10.37 -19.35 -6.70
CA HIS A 292 -9.90 -20.67 -6.28
C HIS A 292 -8.91 -21.26 -7.27
N GLU A 293 -9.27 -21.33 -8.57
CA GLU A 293 -8.37 -21.83 -9.61
C GLU A 293 -7.07 -21.02 -9.67
N TYR A 294 -7.17 -19.70 -9.53
CA TYR A 294 -6.01 -18.84 -9.61
C TYR A 294 -5.03 -19.06 -8.46
N VAL A 295 -5.49 -19.07 -7.21
CA VAL A 295 -4.58 -19.20 -6.05
C VAL A 295 -3.96 -20.61 -5.97
N HIS A 296 -4.62 -21.63 -6.52
CA HIS A 296 -4.12 -23.01 -6.58
C HIS A 296 -3.22 -23.28 -7.79
N SER A 297 -3.06 -22.31 -8.69
CA SER A 297 -2.13 -22.45 -9.81
C SER A 297 -0.68 -22.42 -9.33
N PRO A 298 0.19 -23.32 -9.84
CA PRO A 298 1.60 -23.40 -9.45
C PRO A 298 2.43 -22.15 -9.84
N GLU A 299 1.91 -21.31 -10.73
CA GLU A 299 2.56 -20.09 -11.20
C GLU A 299 2.41 -18.92 -10.21
N THR A 300 1.50 -19.06 -9.24
CA THR A 300 1.22 -18.01 -8.25
C THR A 300 2.06 -18.17 -6.97
N PRO A 301 2.23 -17.09 -6.17
CA PRO A 301 3.08 -17.12 -4.97
C PRO A 301 2.40 -17.75 -3.74
N TYR A 302 1.23 -18.36 -3.88
CA TYR A 302 0.35 -18.66 -2.74
C TYR A 302 0.59 -20.01 -2.08
N ALA A 303 1.23 -20.96 -2.79
CA ALA A 303 1.45 -22.32 -2.31
C ALA A 303 2.33 -22.39 -1.04
N ASP A 304 3.32 -21.50 -0.93
CA ASP A 304 4.34 -21.52 0.13
C ASP A 304 3.99 -20.63 1.34
N LEU A 305 2.82 -19.97 1.32
CA LEU A 305 2.40 -19.10 2.42
C LEU A 305 1.76 -19.94 3.53
N VAL A 306 2.57 -20.33 4.50
CA VAL A 306 2.21 -21.21 5.62
C VAL A 306 2.16 -20.40 6.91
N GLY A 307 1.23 -20.77 7.79
CA GLY A 307 0.98 -20.14 9.08
C GLY A 307 -0.01 -18.98 8.98
N GLN A 308 -1.01 -19.01 9.88
CA GLN A 308 -2.02 -17.97 9.96
C GLN A 308 -2.47 -17.83 11.43
N ASN A 309 -2.92 -16.65 11.77
CA ASN A 309 -3.46 -16.34 13.09
C ASN A 309 -4.82 -15.66 12.92
N VAL A 310 -5.79 -16.08 13.74
CA VAL A 310 -7.15 -15.49 13.72
C VAL A 310 -7.16 -13.99 14.03
N ARG A 311 -6.14 -13.48 14.75
CA ARG A 311 -5.92 -12.04 15.00
C ARG A 311 -4.82 -11.45 14.12
N SER A 312 -4.56 -12.05 12.95
CA SER A 312 -3.60 -11.53 11.99
C SER A 312 -4.08 -10.19 11.41
N ARG A 313 -3.17 -9.50 10.74
CA ARG A 313 -3.46 -8.25 10.02
C ARG A 313 -4.52 -8.40 8.93
N TYR A 314 -4.79 -9.60 8.47
CA TYR A 314 -5.86 -9.90 7.50
C TYR A 314 -7.26 -9.55 8.03
N ILE A 315 -7.41 -9.50 9.37
CA ILE A 315 -8.63 -9.00 10.02
C ILE A 315 -8.35 -7.67 10.73
N THR A 316 -7.31 -7.61 11.59
CA THR A 316 -7.10 -6.44 12.48
C THR A 316 -6.68 -5.16 11.75
N GLU A 317 -6.24 -5.25 10.50
CA GLU A 317 -5.93 -4.11 9.64
C GLU A 317 -6.92 -3.97 8.48
N ASP A 318 -7.19 -5.07 7.74
CA ASP A 318 -7.97 -4.96 6.50
C ASP A 318 -9.46 -4.74 6.77
N VAL A 319 -10.04 -5.28 7.85
CA VAL A 319 -11.43 -5.00 8.18
C VAL A 319 -11.63 -3.54 8.57
N PRO A 320 -10.94 -2.98 9.60
CA PRO A 320 -11.15 -1.59 9.98
C PRO A 320 -10.50 -0.56 9.05
N GLY A 321 -9.50 -0.95 8.25
CA GLY A 321 -8.73 -0.04 7.39
C GLY A 321 -9.10 -0.05 5.91
N VAL A 322 -9.75 -1.12 5.44
CA VAL A 322 -10.09 -1.30 4.01
C VAL A 322 -11.59 -1.54 3.82
N ILE A 323 -12.18 -2.54 4.51
CA ILE A 323 -13.58 -2.93 4.28
C ILE A 323 -14.55 -1.93 4.90
N MET A 324 -14.37 -1.60 6.16
CA MET A 324 -15.27 -0.70 6.90
C MET A 324 -15.36 0.70 6.26
N PRO A 325 -14.26 1.37 5.88
CA PRO A 325 -14.38 2.68 5.22
C PRO A 325 -15.12 2.61 3.88
N VAL A 326 -14.96 1.53 3.10
CA VAL A 326 -15.71 1.30 1.86
C VAL A 326 -17.20 1.09 2.15
N ALA A 327 -17.55 0.27 3.17
CA ALA A 327 -18.93 0.06 3.58
C ALA A 327 -19.61 1.36 4.06
N ARG A 328 -18.91 2.19 4.85
CA ARG A 328 -19.40 3.51 5.27
C ARG A 328 -19.59 4.46 4.08
N LEU A 329 -18.65 4.47 3.14
CA LEU A 329 -18.76 5.28 1.93
C LEU A 329 -19.93 4.82 1.07
N ALA A 330 -20.17 3.51 0.95
CA ALA A 330 -21.33 2.94 0.26
C ALA A 330 -22.64 3.39 0.92
N ARG A 331 -22.76 3.29 2.24
CA ARG A 331 -23.93 3.78 3.00
C ARG A 331 -24.18 5.27 2.75
N LYS A 332 -23.12 6.10 2.79
CA LYS A 332 -23.18 7.53 2.50
C LYS A 332 -23.68 7.81 1.08
N ALA A 333 -23.30 7.00 0.12
CA ALA A 333 -23.75 7.08 -1.27
C ALA A 333 -25.12 6.45 -1.53
N GLY A 334 -25.81 5.94 -0.48
CA GLY A 334 -27.09 5.24 -0.62
C GLY A 334 -27.00 3.88 -1.32
N ILE A 335 -25.83 3.21 -1.22
CA ILE A 335 -25.55 1.92 -1.85
C ILE A 335 -25.55 0.84 -0.78
N ALA A 336 -26.28 -0.25 -1.01
CA ALA A 336 -26.26 -1.40 -0.10
C ALA A 336 -24.94 -2.19 -0.24
N SER A 337 -24.35 -2.55 0.91
CA SER A 337 -23.14 -3.35 1.00
C SER A 337 -23.25 -4.47 2.05
N PRO A 338 -24.24 -5.37 1.93
CA PRO A 338 -24.58 -6.32 2.99
C PRO A 338 -23.46 -7.31 3.31
N ARG A 339 -22.62 -7.65 2.34
CA ARG A 339 -21.49 -8.57 2.58
C ARG A 339 -20.37 -7.89 3.35
N SER A 340 -20.01 -6.68 2.98
CA SER A 340 -19.04 -5.85 3.70
C SER A 340 -19.51 -5.59 5.13
N ASP A 341 -20.80 -5.25 5.31
CA ASP A 341 -21.40 -5.05 6.62
C ASP A 341 -21.31 -6.32 7.48
N THR A 342 -21.66 -7.48 6.92
CA THR A 342 -21.58 -8.78 7.61
C THR A 342 -20.14 -9.11 8.03
N ILE A 343 -19.14 -8.84 7.18
CA ILE A 343 -17.73 -9.07 7.51
C ILE A 343 -17.30 -8.19 8.69
N VAL A 344 -17.66 -6.90 8.68
CA VAL A 344 -17.31 -5.99 9.78
C VAL A 344 -17.97 -6.41 11.08
N ASP A 345 -19.28 -6.77 11.05
CA ASP A 345 -20.03 -7.22 12.21
C ASP A 345 -19.47 -8.53 12.76
N PHE A 346 -19.22 -9.51 11.91
CA PHE A 346 -18.75 -10.82 12.32
C PHE A 346 -17.32 -10.77 12.89
N ALA A 347 -16.41 -10.04 12.24
CA ALA A 347 -15.07 -9.82 12.74
C ALA A 347 -15.10 -9.08 14.09
N SER A 348 -15.97 -8.10 14.26
CA SER A 348 -16.16 -7.36 15.52
C SER A 348 -16.59 -8.28 16.65
N GLN A 349 -17.56 -9.16 16.39
CA GLN A 349 -18.05 -10.13 17.38
C GLN A 349 -16.95 -11.12 17.80
N LEU A 350 -16.23 -11.72 16.85
CA LEU A 350 -15.17 -12.69 17.11
C LEU A 350 -13.99 -12.08 17.88
N HIS A 351 -13.69 -10.82 17.63
CA HIS A 351 -12.57 -10.15 18.27
C HIS A 351 -12.95 -9.39 19.56
N GLY A 352 -14.25 -9.24 19.88
CA GLY A 352 -14.71 -8.42 21.00
C GLY A 352 -14.32 -6.93 20.80
N ALA A 353 -14.32 -6.46 19.56
CA ALA A 353 -13.93 -5.10 19.16
C ALA A 353 -15.06 -4.45 18.37
N ASP A 354 -15.14 -3.13 18.38
CA ASP A 354 -16.06 -2.40 17.49
C ASP A 354 -15.30 -1.85 16.29
N TYR A 355 -15.19 -2.64 15.22
CA TYR A 355 -14.51 -2.21 14.02
C TYR A 355 -15.23 -1.11 13.24
N TRP A 356 -16.51 -0.84 13.54
CA TRP A 356 -17.20 0.31 12.94
C TRP A 356 -16.69 1.65 13.44
N THR A 357 -16.11 1.69 14.65
CA THR A 357 -15.58 2.90 15.27
C THR A 357 -14.06 2.91 15.41
N GLN A 358 -13.42 1.73 15.40
CA GLN A 358 -11.99 1.56 15.63
C GLN A 358 -11.21 1.42 14.31
N GLY A 359 -11.28 2.38 13.41
CA GLY A 359 -10.58 2.24 12.14
C GLY A 359 -10.51 3.52 11.34
N THR A 360 -10.49 3.38 10.03
CA THR A 360 -10.53 4.50 9.10
C THR A 360 -11.98 4.95 8.89
N THR A 361 -12.55 5.67 9.89
CA THR A 361 -13.90 6.23 9.76
C THR A 361 -13.90 7.44 8.80
N LEU A 362 -15.07 7.77 8.23
CA LEU A 362 -15.19 8.91 7.31
C LEU A 362 -14.84 10.23 8.00
N GLU A 363 -15.14 10.36 9.30
CA GLU A 363 -14.76 11.49 10.16
C GLU A 363 -13.23 11.60 10.30
N SER A 364 -12.56 10.44 10.50
CA SER A 364 -11.11 10.39 10.70
C SER A 364 -10.32 10.81 9.47
N ILE A 365 -10.93 10.74 8.29
CA ILE A 365 -10.36 11.15 7.01
C ILE A 365 -10.99 12.42 6.45
N GLY A 366 -11.93 13.04 7.18
CA GLY A 366 -12.47 14.37 6.90
C GLY A 366 -13.51 14.44 5.79
N ILE A 367 -14.23 13.34 5.52
CA ILE A 367 -15.22 13.29 4.43
C ILE A 367 -16.63 12.97 4.93
N GLU A 368 -16.87 12.87 6.25
CA GLU A 368 -18.19 12.53 6.80
C GLU A 368 -19.27 13.55 6.41
N ASP A 369 -18.99 14.84 6.48
CA ASP A 369 -19.94 15.91 6.19
C ASP A 369 -19.95 16.35 4.72
N MET A 370 -19.11 15.73 3.86
CA MET A 370 -19.01 16.09 2.45
C MET A 370 -20.04 15.33 1.61
N SER A 371 -20.55 15.97 0.53
CA SER A 371 -21.28 15.23 -0.51
C SER A 371 -20.36 14.30 -1.29
N ILE A 372 -20.91 13.31 -1.99
CA ILE A 372 -20.11 12.41 -2.84
C ILE A 372 -19.35 13.21 -3.92
N GLU A 373 -20.00 14.19 -4.55
CA GLU A 373 -19.37 15.06 -5.55
C GLU A 373 -18.19 15.84 -4.97
N ALA A 374 -18.31 16.34 -3.73
CA ALA A 374 -17.24 17.05 -3.05
C ALA A 374 -16.07 16.11 -2.71
N ILE A 375 -16.36 14.88 -2.28
CA ILE A 375 -15.33 13.84 -2.00
C ILE A 375 -14.55 13.52 -3.28
N LEU A 376 -15.23 13.34 -4.41
CA LEU A 376 -14.60 13.08 -5.69
C LEU A 376 -13.74 14.28 -6.14
N SER A 377 -14.29 15.49 -6.05
CA SER A 377 -13.57 16.72 -6.45
C SER A 377 -12.35 17.03 -5.59
N MET A 378 -12.36 16.62 -4.32
CA MET A 378 -11.24 16.87 -3.40
C MET A 378 -9.94 16.21 -3.86
N MET A 379 -9.99 15.11 -4.61
CA MET A 379 -8.84 14.33 -5.06
C MET A 379 -8.58 14.41 -6.57
N ALA A 380 -9.36 15.22 -7.29
CA ALA A 380 -9.21 15.45 -8.72
C ALA A 380 -7.90 16.21 -9.09
#